data_8ee50898d423f582bc499057dc4d705d
#
_entry.id   8ee50898d423f582bc499057dc4d705d
#
_cell.length_a   1.000
_cell.length_b   1.000
_cell.length_c   1.000
_cell.angle_alpha   90.00
_cell.angle_beta   90.00
_cell.angle_gamma   90.00
#
_symmetry.space_group_name_H-M   'P 1'
#
loop_
_entity.id
_entity.type
_entity.pdbx_description
1 polymer ?
#
loop_
_entity_poly.entity_id
_entity_poly.type
_entity_poly.pdbx_seq_one_letter_code
_entity_poly.pdbx_strand_id
1 'polypeptide(L)'
;MENIQYAEELVREFLVFRGFTNTLQTFESELGTDIGKGFQVDKILDLIFSVYIPKFQAEKLVGLLCFFKKCFSSASETVLIATLSKLEVSILRYYIAHAIQSGRKDKVVDFFQMNGNEFLQRGKDWTAWFGGFLFYSFYCVLLDYLLLDL
;
A
#
# COMPACT_ATOMS: atom_id res chain seq x y z
N MET A 1 -8.61 13.10 -5.66
CA MET A 1 -9.14 14.06 -4.67
C MET A 1 -10.63 13.81 -4.38
N GLU A 2 -11.46 13.65 -5.39
CA GLU A 2 -12.92 13.45 -5.25
C GLU A 2 -13.34 12.31 -4.31
N ASN A 3 -12.65 11.16 -4.35
CA ASN A 3 -13.05 9.99 -3.54
C ASN A 3 -12.79 10.15 -2.03
N ILE A 4 -11.77 10.93 -1.62
CA ILE A 4 -11.49 11.17 -0.20
C ILE A 4 -12.48 12.17 0.36
N GLN A 5 -12.73 13.25 -0.36
CA GLN A 5 -13.73 14.25 0.00
C GLN A 5 -15.12 13.63 0.12
N TYR A 6 -15.47 12.73 -0.80
CA TYR A 6 -16.72 11.99 -0.73
C TYR A 6 -16.81 11.08 0.52
N ALA A 7 -15.72 10.39 0.85
CA ALA A 7 -15.67 9.55 2.06
C ALA A 7 -15.77 10.39 3.35
N GLU A 8 -15.11 11.53 3.41
CA GLU A 8 -15.21 12.48 4.51
C GLU A 8 -16.64 13.00 4.68
N GLU A 9 -17.31 13.31 3.57
CA GLU A 9 -18.70 13.73 3.57
C GLU A 9 -19.63 12.63 4.12
N LEU A 10 -19.47 11.39 3.68
CA LEU A 10 -20.23 10.25 4.20
C LEU A 10 -19.99 10.03 5.69
N VAL A 11 -18.76 10.18 6.18
CA VAL A 11 -18.44 10.10 7.60
C VAL A 11 -19.14 11.23 8.35
N ARG A 12 -19.09 12.46 7.84
CA ARG A 12 -19.77 13.62 8.42
C ARG A 12 -21.27 13.38 8.51
N GLU A 13 -21.91 12.96 7.42
CA GLU A 13 -23.35 12.65 7.40
C GLU A 13 -23.70 11.55 8.41
N PHE A 14 -22.91 10.48 8.46
CA PHE A 14 -23.12 9.41 9.43
C PHE A 14 -23.07 9.91 10.87
N LEU A 15 -22.07 10.74 11.21
CA LEU A 15 -21.94 11.31 12.54
C LEU A 15 -23.13 12.22 12.91
N VAL A 16 -23.60 13.02 11.93
CA VAL A 16 -24.81 13.86 12.08
C VAL A 16 -26.04 13.00 12.33
N PHE A 17 -26.31 12.02 11.48
CA PHE A 17 -27.50 11.15 11.58
C PHE A 17 -27.52 10.33 12.86
N ARG A 18 -26.37 9.99 13.40
CA ARG A 18 -26.24 9.28 14.68
C ARG A 18 -26.22 10.18 15.90
N GLY A 19 -26.21 11.51 15.71
CA GLY A 19 -26.15 12.48 16.79
C GLY A 19 -24.81 12.52 17.54
N PHE A 20 -23.72 12.11 16.89
CA PHE A 20 -22.37 12.11 17.47
C PHE A 20 -21.71 13.49 17.36
N THR A 21 -22.32 14.51 18.01
CA THR A 21 -21.95 15.91 17.87
C THR A 21 -20.50 16.21 18.30
N ASN A 22 -20.05 15.64 19.43
CA ASN A 22 -18.67 15.82 19.89
C ASN A 22 -17.67 15.16 18.97
N THR A 23 -17.99 13.96 18.47
CA THR A 23 -17.14 13.25 17.51
C THR A 23 -17.04 14.01 16.20
N LEU A 24 -18.17 14.61 15.73
CA LEU A 24 -18.18 15.44 14.54
C LEU A 24 -17.27 16.66 14.69
N GLN A 25 -17.38 17.39 15.82
CA GLN A 25 -16.50 18.55 16.08
C GLN A 25 -15.02 18.17 16.09
N THR A 26 -14.69 17.04 16.72
CA THR A 26 -13.31 16.53 16.75
C THR A 26 -12.84 16.16 15.35
N PHE A 27 -13.66 15.45 14.58
CA PHE A 27 -13.38 15.07 13.20
C PHE A 27 -13.12 16.30 12.30
N GLU A 28 -13.98 17.32 12.39
CA GLU A 28 -13.80 18.56 11.62
C GLU A 28 -12.54 19.33 12.03
N SER A 29 -12.21 19.35 13.33
CA SER A 29 -10.97 19.95 13.84
C SER A 29 -9.73 19.22 13.33
N GLU A 30 -9.76 17.89 13.30
CA GLU A 30 -8.66 17.05 12.80
C GLU A 30 -8.46 17.19 11.30
N LEU A 31 -9.53 17.35 10.51
CA LEU A 31 -9.44 17.60 9.07
C LEU A 31 -8.67 18.89 8.75
N GLY A 32 -8.71 19.88 9.67
CA GLY A 32 -7.98 21.14 9.53
C GLY A 32 -6.54 21.10 10.04
N THR A 33 -6.09 20.00 10.66
CA THR A 33 -4.74 19.88 11.21
C THR A 33 -3.75 19.31 10.20
N ASP A 34 -2.45 19.50 10.50
CA ASP A 34 -1.34 18.94 9.72
C ASP A 34 -1.44 17.40 9.71
N ILE A 35 -1.76 16.85 8.56
CA ILE A 35 -2.01 15.41 8.35
C ILE A 35 -0.85 14.55 8.87
N GLY A 36 0.39 15.04 8.78
CA GLY A 36 1.58 14.30 9.22
C GLY A 36 1.66 14.06 10.73
N LYS A 37 0.99 14.86 11.55
CA LYS A 37 1.03 14.76 13.02
C LYS A 37 -0.05 13.87 13.62
N GLY A 38 -1.12 13.58 12.86
CA GLY A 38 -2.26 12.78 13.32
C GLY A 38 -2.07 11.27 13.21
N PHE A 39 -1.08 10.79 12.45
CA PHE A 39 -0.90 9.36 12.22
C PHE A 39 -0.28 8.63 13.42
N GLN A 40 -0.95 7.58 13.87
CA GLN A 40 -0.41 6.63 14.84
C GLN A 40 0.49 5.62 14.11
N VAL A 41 1.76 5.98 13.93
CA VAL A 41 2.72 5.22 13.13
C VAL A 41 2.84 3.76 13.59
N ASP A 42 2.89 3.52 14.90
CA ASP A 42 3.00 2.18 15.46
C ASP A 42 1.82 1.28 15.04
N LYS A 43 0.59 1.81 15.09
CA LYS A 43 -0.61 1.06 14.66
C LYS A 43 -0.64 0.80 13.15
N ILE A 44 -0.10 1.73 12.37
CA ILE A 44 0.03 1.55 10.93
C ILE A 44 1.04 0.45 10.62
N LEU A 45 2.19 0.45 11.30
CA LEU A 45 3.19 -0.61 11.16
C LEU A 45 2.65 -1.96 11.61
N ASP A 46 1.92 -2.01 12.73
CA ASP A 46 1.24 -3.23 13.19
C ASP A 46 0.23 -3.74 12.17
N LEU A 47 -0.56 -2.85 11.57
CA LEU A 47 -1.52 -3.21 10.53
C LEU A 47 -0.82 -3.81 9.29
N ILE A 48 0.31 -3.24 8.89
CA ILE A 48 1.10 -3.72 7.74
C ILE A 48 1.73 -5.08 8.07
N PHE A 49 2.54 -5.14 9.15
CA PHE A 49 3.41 -6.28 9.40
C PHE A 49 2.74 -7.43 10.17
N SER A 50 1.72 -7.13 10.98
CA SER A 50 1.00 -8.15 11.78
C SER A 50 -0.33 -8.59 11.15
N VAL A 51 -0.87 -7.81 10.19
CA VAL A 51 -2.16 -8.14 9.58
C VAL A 51 -2.07 -8.31 8.07
N TYR A 52 -1.70 -7.28 7.31
CA TYR A 52 -1.80 -7.31 5.85
C TYR A 52 -0.81 -8.31 5.23
N ILE A 53 0.44 -8.27 5.65
CA ILE A 53 1.47 -9.15 5.10
C ILE A 53 1.24 -10.61 5.49
N PRO A 54 1.05 -10.99 6.78
CA PRO A 54 0.83 -12.38 7.15
C PRO A 54 -0.46 -12.98 6.58
N LYS A 55 -1.49 -12.17 6.36
CA LYS A 55 -2.77 -12.60 5.77
C LYS A 55 -2.80 -12.49 4.25
N PHE A 56 -1.69 -12.15 3.61
CA PHE A 56 -1.57 -11.99 2.15
C PHE A 56 -2.60 -11.03 1.52
N GLN A 57 -2.89 -9.92 2.22
CA GLN A 57 -3.86 -8.92 1.77
C GLN A 57 -3.17 -7.84 0.93
N ALA A 58 -2.65 -8.21 -0.24
CA ALA A 58 -1.90 -7.32 -1.14
C ALA A 58 -2.68 -6.06 -1.54
N GLU A 59 -3.95 -6.22 -1.90
CA GLU A 59 -4.81 -5.10 -2.33
C GLU A 59 -4.97 -4.04 -1.23
N LYS A 60 -5.20 -4.47 0.01
CA LYS A 60 -5.30 -3.55 1.15
C LYS A 60 -3.98 -2.87 1.45
N LEU A 61 -2.87 -3.61 1.33
CA LEU A 61 -1.53 -3.08 1.52
C LEU A 61 -1.22 -1.99 0.49
N VAL A 62 -1.44 -2.27 -0.79
CA VAL A 62 -1.24 -1.31 -1.88
C VAL A 62 -2.18 -0.10 -1.71
N GLY A 63 -3.44 -0.33 -1.37
CA GLY A 63 -4.42 0.74 -1.09
C GLY A 63 -3.96 1.69 0.02
N LEU A 64 -3.44 1.14 1.13
CA LEU A 64 -2.90 1.93 2.23
C LEU A 64 -1.67 2.77 1.81
N LEU A 65 -0.74 2.18 1.06
CA LEU A 65 0.45 2.90 0.56
C LEU A 65 0.07 4.00 -0.44
N CYS A 66 -0.90 3.74 -1.31
CA CYS A 66 -1.47 4.75 -2.21
C CYS A 66 -2.16 5.89 -1.47
N PHE A 67 -2.87 5.58 -0.38
CA PHE A 67 -3.47 6.59 0.49
C PHE A 67 -2.42 7.54 1.06
N PHE A 68 -1.32 7.03 1.62
CA PHE A 68 -0.25 7.89 2.14
C PHE A 68 0.37 8.77 1.05
N LYS A 69 0.62 8.23 -0.13
CA LYS A 69 1.12 9.03 -1.27
C LYS A 69 0.19 10.19 -1.61
N LYS A 70 -1.13 9.97 -1.58
CA LYS A 70 -2.11 11.02 -1.85
C LYS A 70 -2.14 12.07 -0.75
N CYS A 71 -2.10 11.65 0.52
CA CYS A 71 -2.07 12.57 1.66
C CYS A 71 -0.88 13.53 1.62
N PHE A 72 0.29 13.04 1.21
CA PHE A 72 1.52 13.83 1.18
C PHE A 72 1.84 14.44 -0.20
N SER A 73 1.04 14.18 -1.23
CA SER A 73 1.27 14.69 -2.59
C SER A 73 1.17 16.20 -2.72
N SER A 74 0.47 16.86 -1.79
CA SER A 74 0.35 18.33 -1.72
C SER A 74 1.47 19.00 -0.89
N ALA A 75 2.28 18.21 -0.20
CA ALA A 75 3.42 18.74 0.54
C ALA A 75 4.50 19.21 -0.45
N SER A 76 4.99 20.44 -0.31
CA SER A 76 6.09 21.00 -1.10
C SER A 76 7.45 20.30 -0.85
N GLU A 77 7.46 19.19 -0.13
CA GLU A 77 8.63 18.45 0.27
C GLU A 77 8.93 17.27 -0.66
N THR A 78 9.70 17.54 -1.70
CA THR A 78 10.20 16.51 -2.64
C THR A 78 10.92 15.35 -1.94
N VAL A 79 11.60 15.62 -0.81
CA VAL A 79 12.30 14.62 0.00
C VAL A 79 11.33 13.63 0.63
N LEU A 80 10.20 14.09 1.15
CA LEU A 80 9.18 13.22 1.77
C LEU A 80 8.56 12.28 0.73
N ILE A 81 8.21 12.80 -0.43
CA ILE A 81 7.65 12.00 -1.55
C ILE A 81 8.65 10.93 -1.99
N ALA A 82 9.94 11.28 -2.14
CA ALA A 82 10.98 10.33 -2.49
C ALA A 82 11.17 9.24 -1.41
N THR A 83 11.08 9.62 -0.13
CA THR A 83 11.19 8.70 1.00
C THR A 83 10.01 7.74 1.04
N LEU A 84 8.78 8.23 0.87
CA LEU A 84 7.58 7.40 0.78
C LEU A 84 7.63 6.41 -0.38
N SER A 85 8.15 6.84 -1.54
CA SER A 85 8.32 5.95 -2.69
C SER A 85 9.32 4.83 -2.43
N LYS A 86 10.42 5.12 -1.72
CA LYS A 86 11.41 4.10 -1.32
C LYS A 86 10.82 3.15 -0.28
N LEU A 87 10.06 3.67 0.69
CA LEU A 87 9.39 2.88 1.72
C LEU A 87 8.37 1.93 1.10
N GLU A 88 7.55 2.41 0.18
CA GLU A 88 6.60 1.60 -0.59
C GLU A 88 7.29 0.41 -1.25
N VAL A 89 8.35 0.66 -2.03
CA VAL A 89 9.09 -0.41 -2.71
C VAL A 89 9.64 -1.41 -1.70
N SER A 90 10.16 -0.95 -0.57
CA SER A 90 10.72 -1.83 0.47
C SER A 90 9.65 -2.72 1.13
N ILE A 91 8.48 -2.17 1.44
CA ILE A 91 7.36 -2.91 2.04
C ILE A 91 6.81 -3.94 1.05
N LEU A 92 6.64 -3.58 -0.21
CA LEU A 92 6.15 -4.49 -1.24
C LEU A 92 7.12 -5.62 -1.54
N ARG A 93 8.44 -5.35 -1.54
CA ARG A 93 9.48 -6.38 -1.62
C ARG A 93 9.40 -7.33 -0.43
N TYR A 94 9.21 -6.80 0.77
CA TYR A 94 9.05 -7.63 1.95
C TYR A 94 7.81 -8.53 1.87
N TYR A 95 6.67 -8.02 1.36
CA TYR A 95 5.47 -8.81 1.11
C TYR A 95 5.76 -10.00 0.17
N ILE A 96 6.43 -9.74 -0.96
CA ILE A 96 6.78 -10.78 -1.93
C ILE A 96 7.73 -11.81 -1.32
N ALA A 97 8.78 -11.35 -0.61
CA ALA A 97 9.72 -12.24 0.07
C ALA A 97 9.00 -13.13 1.09
N HIS A 98 8.09 -12.56 1.88
CA HIS A 98 7.27 -13.29 2.85
C HIS A 98 6.38 -14.35 2.16
N ALA A 99 5.73 -13.99 1.05
CA ALA A 99 4.90 -14.92 0.29
C ALA A 99 5.71 -16.09 -0.27
N ILE A 100 6.90 -15.84 -0.81
CA ILE A 100 7.82 -16.87 -1.31
C ILE A 100 8.28 -17.78 -0.18
N GLN A 101 8.74 -17.21 0.94
CA GLN A 101 9.21 -17.97 2.11
C GLN A 101 8.09 -18.82 2.74
N SER A 102 6.86 -18.37 2.68
CA SER A 102 5.67 -19.09 3.15
C SER A 102 5.15 -20.14 2.14
N GLY A 103 5.83 -20.33 1.00
CA GLY A 103 5.40 -21.25 -0.06
C GLY A 103 4.16 -20.80 -0.84
N ARG A 104 3.70 -19.55 -0.66
CA ARG A 104 2.48 -19.00 -1.27
C ARG A 104 2.79 -18.33 -2.61
N LYS A 105 3.24 -19.14 -3.59
CA LYS A 105 3.51 -18.69 -4.95
C LYS A 105 2.28 -18.09 -5.63
N ASP A 106 1.09 -18.62 -5.33
CA ASP A 106 -0.20 -18.10 -5.77
C ASP A 106 -0.34 -16.60 -5.45
N LYS A 107 0.07 -16.18 -4.25
CA LYS A 107 -0.03 -14.78 -3.81
C LYS A 107 0.96 -13.85 -4.49
N VAL A 108 2.09 -14.36 -4.94
CA VAL A 108 3.05 -13.61 -5.75
C VAL A 108 2.47 -13.35 -7.14
N VAL A 109 1.88 -14.38 -7.76
CA VAL A 109 1.20 -14.25 -9.06
C VAL A 109 0.06 -13.26 -8.98
N ASP A 110 -0.86 -13.42 -8.00
CA ASP A 110 -1.99 -12.49 -7.77
C ASP A 110 -1.50 -11.03 -7.66
N PHE A 111 -0.41 -10.82 -6.90
CA PHE A 111 0.17 -9.50 -6.69
C PHE A 111 0.63 -8.85 -8.00
N PHE A 112 1.34 -9.58 -8.86
CA PHE A 112 1.82 -9.04 -10.14
C PHE A 112 0.72 -8.90 -11.17
N GLN A 113 -0.32 -9.74 -11.15
CA GLN A 113 -1.49 -9.57 -12.01
C GLN A 113 -2.24 -8.27 -11.71
N MET A 114 -2.42 -7.96 -10.43
CA MET A 114 -3.13 -6.73 -10.02
C MET A 114 -2.33 -5.45 -10.29
N ASN A 115 -1.01 -5.51 -10.18
CA ASN A 115 -0.17 -4.31 -10.15
C ASN A 115 0.88 -4.27 -11.27
N GLY A 116 0.89 -5.24 -12.19
CA GLY A 116 1.98 -5.46 -13.15
C GLY A 116 2.31 -4.25 -14.04
N ASN A 117 1.32 -3.51 -14.50
CA ASN A 117 1.52 -2.36 -15.36
C ASN A 117 2.26 -1.21 -14.65
N GLU A 118 1.99 -0.99 -13.38
CA GLU A 118 2.64 0.07 -12.60
C GLU A 118 4.08 -0.31 -12.24
N PHE A 119 4.34 -1.60 -11.94
CA PHE A 119 5.68 -2.10 -11.61
C PHE A 119 6.58 -2.26 -12.82
N LEU A 120 6.04 -2.61 -13.99
CA LEU A 120 6.80 -2.66 -15.23
C LEU A 120 7.34 -1.29 -15.65
N GLN A 121 6.60 -0.21 -15.38
CA GLN A 121 7.08 1.17 -15.62
C GLN A 121 8.22 1.56 -14.66
N ARG A 122 8.28 0.97 -13.46
CA ARG A 122 9.36 1.13 -12.47
C ARG A 122 10.43 0.05 -12.58
N GLY A 123 10.56 -0.59 -13.74
CA GLY A 123 11.36 -1.79 -13.98
C GLY A 123 12.80 -1.75 -13.45
N LYS A 124 13.47 -0.58 -13.43
CA LYS A 124 14.85 -0.46 -12.95
C LYS A 124 15.01 -0.83 -11.48
N ASP A 125 14.05 -0.46 -10.62
CA ASP A 125 14.14 -0.72 -9.18
C ASP A 125 13.87 -2.20 -8.87
N TRP A 126 13.01 -2.85 -9.64
CA TRP A 126 12.64 -4.24 -9.45
C TRP A 126 13.60 -5.22 -10.11
N THR A 127 14.11 -4.90 -11.30
CA THR A 127 15.04 -5.76 -12.04
C THR A 127 16.35 -5.97 -11.27
N ALA A 128 16.89 -4.91 -10.66
CA ALA A 128 18.10 -5.01 -9.84
C ALA A 128 17.89 -5.89 -8.60
N TRP A 129 16.70 -5.86 -8.01
CA TRP A 129 16.36 -6.68 -6.85
C TRP A 129 16.15 -8.16 -7.23
N PHE A 130 15.53 -8.43 -8.39
CA PHE A 130 15.37 -9.78 -8.91
C PHE A 130 16.68 -10.39 -9.41
N GLY A 131 17.63 -9.58 -9.88
CA GLY A 131 18.95 -10.03 -10.36
C GLY A 131 19.88 -10.56 -9.27
N GLY A 132 19.52 -10.38 -7.99
CA GLY A 132 20.16 -11.00 -6.84
C GLY A 132 19.57 -12.38 -6.50
N PHE A 133 19.44 -12.68 -5.25
CA PHE A 133 19.15 -14.00 -4.67
C PHE A 133 17.77 -14.63 -5.07
N LEU A 134 16.81 -13.87 -5.59
CA LEU A 134 15.44 -14.33 -5.87
C LEU A 134 15.19 -14.73 -7.34
N PHE A 135 16.13 -14.51 -8.22
CA PHE A 135 15.97 -14.73 -9.65
C PHE A 135 15.54 -16.16 -9.99
N TYR A 136 16.09 -17.15 -9.29
CA TYR A 136 15.80 -18.56 -9.55
C TYR A 136 14.37 -18.95 -9.15
N SER A 137 13.88 -18.48 -8.02
CA SER A 137 12.53 -18.81 -7.52
C SER A 137 11.44 -18.05 -8.29
N PHE A 138 11.73 -16.81 -8.68
CA PHE A 138 10.80 -15.97 -9.42
C PHE A 138 10.71 -16.34 -10.90
N TYR A 139 11.84 -16.73 -11.51
CA TYR A 139 11.87 -17.20 -12.89
C TYR A 139 11.08 -18.50 -13.06
N CYS A 140 11.12 -19.40 -12.09
CA CYS A 140 10.25 -20.57 -12.07
C CYS A 140 8.77 -20.21 -11.99
N VAL A 141 8.39 -19.24 -11.15
CA VAL A 141 7.00 -18.79 -11.02
C VAL A 141 6.50 -18.09 -12.28
N LEU A 142 7.36 -17.28 -12.92
CA LEU A 142 7.04 -16.57 -14.16
C LEU A 142 6.98 -17.51 -15.36
N LEU A 143 7.87 -18.51 -15.43
CA LEU A 143 7.86 -19.54 -16.46
C LEU A 143 6.64 -20.45 -16.33
N ASP A 144 6.27 -20.86 -15.13
CA ASP A 144 5.03 -21.63 -14.90
C ASP A 144 3.80 -20.83 -15.34
N TYR A 145 3.82 -19.49 -15.20
CA TYR A 145 2.75 -18.62 -15.66
C TYR A 145 2.71 -18.47 -17.19
N LEU A 146 3.88 -18.28 -17.83
CA LEU A 146 3.98 -18.12 -19.29
C LEU A 146 3.73 -19.44 -20.05
N LEU A 147 3.93 -20.60 -19.40
CA LEU A 147 3.68 -21.93 -19.98
C LEU A 147 2.22 -22.40 -19.80
N LEU A 148 1.43 -21.77 -18.93
CA LEU A 148 0.00 -22.07 -18.75
C LEU A 148 -0.90 -21.34 -19.75
N ASP A 149 -0.38 -20.34 -20.49
CA ASP A 149 -1.08 -19.60 -21.55
C ASP A 149 -0.71 -20.08 -22.98
N LEU A 150 -0.01 -21.19 -23.12
CA LEU A 150 0.26 -21.90 -24.38
C LEU A 150 -0.41 -23.26 -24.40
#